data_23b1e1d23c0b1153533019ebc3c3e8d8
#
_entry.id   23b1e1d23c0b1153533019ebc3c3e8d8
#
_cell.length_a   1.000
_cell.length_b   1.000
_cell.length_c   1.000
_cell.angle_alpha   90.00
_cell.angle_beta   90.00
_cell.angle_gamma   90.00
#
_symmetry.space_group_name_H-M   'P 1'
#
loop_
_entity.id
_entity.type
_entity.pdbx_description
1 polymer ?
#
loop_
_entity_poly.entity_id
_entity_poly.type
_entity_poly.pdbx_seq_one_letter_code
_entity_poly.pdbx_strand_id
1 'polypeptide(L)'
;ETTNDMLDRLEKNIHDIYQLELSQKDANMRALQAQINPHFMYNTLEFLRMYAVMQSQDELADIIYEFSSLLRNNISDERETLLKQELEFCRKYSYLCMVRYPKSIAYGFKIDPELENVKIPKFTLQPLVENYFAHGVDHRRTDNVISIKAIKQDGFVEILVVDNGRGMSAEKLANIREKLSQRHFEHQASYSDQKQSIGIVNVHERFVLYFGDRYAITIESA
;
A
#
# COMPACT_ATOMS: atom_id res chain seq x y z
N GLU A 1 -37.73 -27.23 24.53
CA GLU A 1 -38.05 -26.05 23.68
C GLU A 1 -37.47 -24.76 24.29
N THR A 2 -37.71 -24.47 25.58
CA THR A 2 -37.26 -23.25 26.24
C THR A 2 -35.73 -23.08 26.36
N THR A 3 -34.96 -24.18 26.46
CA THR A 3 -33.49 -24.12 26.61
C THR A 3 -32.80 -23.83 25.26
N ASN A 4 -33.28 -24.37 24.16
CA ASN A 4 -32.79 -24.09 22.82
C ASN A 4 -33.12 -22.64 22.40
N ASP A 5 -34.34 -22.18 22.66
CA ASP A 5 -34.72 -20.79 22.40
C ASP A 5 -33.84 -19.78 23.18
N MET A 6 -33.42 -20.18 24.38
CA MET A 6 -32.54 -19.36 25.20
C MET A 6 -31.12 -19.31 24.65
N LEU A 7 -30.59 -20.42 24.15
CA LEU A 7 -29.29 -20.51 23.50
C LEU A 7 -29.26 -19.68 22.19
N ASP A 8 -30.29 -19.85 21.34
CA ASP A 8 -30.40 -19.08 20.09
C ASP A 8 -30.46 -17.56 20.33
N ARG A 9 -31.18 -17.14 21.37
CA ARG A 9 -31.21 -15.72 21.77
C ARG A 9 -29.87 -15.25 22.31
N LEU A 10 -29.15 -16.09 23.03
CA LEU A 10 -27.84 -15.77 23.58
C LEU A 10 -26.78 -15.65 22.48
N GLU A 11 -26.77 -16.58 21.50
CA GLU A 11 -25.92 -16.49 20.32
C GLU A 11 -26.20 -15.23 19.49
N LYS A 12 -27.49 -14.93 19.27
CA LYS A 12 -27.90 -13.70 18.57
C LYS A 12 -27.44 -12.44 19.31
N ASN A 13 -27.63 -12.38 20.62
CA ASN A 13 -27.21 -11.23 21.42
C ASN A 13 -25.69 -11.07 21.41
N ILE A 14 -24.92 -12.14 21.49
CA ILE A 14 -23.45 -12.12 21.40
C ILE A 14 -23.02 -11.60 20.00
N HIS A 15 -23.67 -12.08 18.95
CA HIS A 15 -23.40 -11.60 17.59
C HIS A 15 -23.72 -10.10 17.44
N ASP A 16 -24.87 -9.67 17.93
CA ASP A 16 -25.29 -8.26 17.88
C ASP A 16 -24.34 -7.35 18.68
N ILE A 17 -23.91 -7.78 19.88
CA ILE A 17 -22.91 -7.05 20.68
C ILE A 17 -21.59 -6.95 19.93
N TYR A 18 -21.11 -8.04 19.33
CA TYR A 18 -19.86 -8.05 18.56
C TYR A 18 -19.92 -7.12 17.35
N GLN A 19 -21.05 -7.10 16.62
CA GLN A 19 -21.26 -6.17 15.51
C GLN A 19 -21.31 -4.71 15.96
N LEU A 20 -21.92 -4.43 17.10
CA LEU A 20 -21.94 -3.09 17.69
C LEU A 20 -20.54 -2.63 18.12
N GLU A 21 -19.74 -3.52 18.73
CA GLU A 21 -18.35 -3.20 19.09
C GLU A 21 -17.47 -2.92 17.87
N LEU A 22 -17.62 -3.71 16.79
CA LEU A 22 -16.92 -3.47 15.52
C LEU A 22 -17.32 -2.11 14.93
N SER A 23 -18.62 -1.83 14.87
CA SER A 23 -19.13 -0.56 14.36
C SER A 23 -18.64 0.64 15.19
N GLN A 24 -18.57 0.49 16.50
CA GLN A 24 -18.04 1.52 17.40
C GLN A 24 -16.54 1.74 17.21
N LYS A 25 -15.75 0.66 17.04
CA LYS A 25 -14.32 0.76 16.73
C LYS A 25 -14.08 1.47 15.39
N ASP A 26 -14.86 1.14 14.36
CA ASP A 26 -14.79 1.80 13.07
C ASP A 26 -15.16 3.28 13.15
N ALA A 27 -16.21 3.63 13.91
CA ALA A 27 -16.61 5.01 14.12
C ALA A 27 -15.53 5.81 14.87
N ASN A 28 -14.93 5.22 15.92
CA ASN A 28 -13.83 5.84 16.65
C ASN A 28 -12.59 6.02 15.77
N MET A 29 -12.27 5.03 14.92
CA MET A 29 -11.15 5.12 13.97
C MET A 29 -11.38 6.27 12.96
N ARG A 30 -12.59 6.38 12.39
CA ARG A 30 -12.95 7.50 11.50
C ARG A 30 -12.89 8.84 12.21
N ALA A 31 -13.34 8.92 13.45
CA ALA A 31 -13.27 10.14 14.25
C ALA A 31 -11.80 10.56 14.53
N LEU A 32 -10.91 9.60 14.81
CA LEU A 32 -9.49 9.86 14.99
C LEU A 32 -8.83 10.30 13.67
N GLN A 33 -9.18 9.68 12.54
CA GLN A 33 -8.69 10.08 11.22
C GLN A 33 -9.18 11.47 10.82
N ALA A 34 -10.41 11.84 11.19
CA ALA A 34 -10.98 13.16 10.90
C ALA A 34 -10.34 14.29 11.76
N GLN A 35 -9.61 13.98 12.85
CA GLN A 35 -8.86 14.98 13.61
C GLN A 35 -7.71 15.60 12.82
N ILE A 36 -7.16 14.89 11.83
CA ILE A 36 -6.28 15.48 10.85
C ILE A 36 -7.19 16.13 9.79
N ASN A 37 -7.34 17.44 9.84
CA ASN A 37 -8.15 18.16 8.85
C ASN A 37 -7.46 18.13 7.47
N PRO A 38 -7.90 17.28 6.53
CA PRO A 38 -7.22 17.15 5.24
C PRO A 38 -7.26 18.46 4.44
N HIS A 39 -8.36 19.19 4.56
CA HIS A 39 -8.54 20.47 3.89
C HIS A 39 -7.54 21.52 4.39
N PHE A 40 -7.27 21.58 5.68
CA PHE A 40 -6.22 22.47 6.21
C PHE A 40 -4.84 22.10 5.66
N MET A 41 -4.51 20.81 5.61
CA MET A 41 -3.23 20.36 5.05
C MET A 41 -3.10 20.74 3.57
N TYR A 42 -4.14 20.53 2.76
CA TYR A 42 -4.10 20.91 1.34
C TYR A 42 -3.97 22.41 1.13
N ASN A 43 -4.72 23.19 1.87
CA ASN A 43 -4.65 24.65 1.77
C ASN A 43 -3.26 25.18 2.19
N THR A 44 -2.67 24.58 3.22
CA THR A 44 -1.33 24.95 3.66
C THR A 44 -0.27 24.59 2.62
N LEU A 45 -0.36 23.40 2.02
CA LEU A 45 0.57 22.98 0.96
C LEU A 45 0.40 23.84 -0.30
N GLU A 46 -0.83 24.18 -0.67
CA GLU A 46 -1.06 25.07 -1.81
C GLU A 46 -0.54 26.49 -1.55
N PHE A 47 -0.70 27.00 -0.35
CA PHE A 47 -0.08 28.27 0.04
C PHE A 47 1.45 28.20 -0.07
N LEU A 48 2.09 27.15 0.43
CA LEU A 48 3.53 26.96 0.32
C LEU A 48 3.99 26.83 -1.14
N ARG A 49 3.23 26.14 -1.98
CA ARG A 49 3.48 26.02 -3.41
C ARG A 49 3.45 27.38 -4.09
N MET A 50 2.40 28.16 -3.86
CA MET A 50 2.28 29.50 -4.42
C MET A 50 3.40 30.43 -3.95
N TYR A 51 3.78 30.33 -2.68
CA TYR A 51 4.90 31.09 -2.15
C TYR A 51 6.22 30.72 -2.83
N ALA A 52 6.47 29.42 -3.07
CA ALA A 52 7.65 28.96 -3.81
C ALA A 52 7.68 29.52 -5.25
N VAL A 53 6.54 29.49 -5.96
CA VAL A 53 6.42 30.10 -7.31
C VAL A 53 6.74 31.61 -7.26
N MET A 54 6.19 32.34 -6.30
CA MET A 54 6.46 33.79 -6.15
C MET A 54 7.95 34.11 -5.89
N GLN A 55 8.68 33.17 -5.28
CA GLN A 55 10.12 33.26 -5.06
C GLN A 55 10.95 32.67 -6.21
N SER A 56 10.33 32.36 -7.36
CA SER A 56 10.97 31.69 -8.51
C SER A 56 11.72 30.42 -8.16
N GLN A 57 11.13 29.64 -7.21
CA GLN A 57 11.63 28.33 -6.77
C GLN A 57 10.78 27.23 -7.41
N ASP A 58 10.88 27.06 -8.72
CA ASP A 58 10.00 26.17 -9.50
C ASP A 58 10.16 24.71 -9.07
N GLU A 59 11.38 24.23 -8.82
CA GLU A 59 11.64 22.88 -8.35
C GLU A 59 10.95 22.61 -6.99
N LEU A 60 11.01 23.56 -6.07
CA LEU A 60 10.32 23.45 -4.78
C LEU A 60 8.81 23.43 -4.94
N ALA A 61 8.27 24.24 -5.85
CA ALA A 61 6.84 24.27 -6.15
C ALA A 61 6.36 22.92 -6.71
N ASP A 62 7.14 22.28 -7.58
CA ASP A 62 6.85 20.97 -8.14
C ASP A 62 6.88 19.86 -7.06
N ILE A 63 7.88 19.88 -6.18
CA ILE A 63 7.97 18.96 -5.05
C ILE A 63 6.74 19.07 -4.15
N ILE A 64 6.31 20.28 -3.80
CA ILE A 64 5.13 20.51 -2.97
C ILE A 64 3.86 20.05 -3.69
N TYR A 65 3.75 20.25 -4.99
CA TYR A 65 2.63 19.79 -5.80
C TYR A 65 2.51 18.25 -5.80
N GLU A 66 3.61 17.54 -6.06
CA GLU A 66 3.63 16.08 -6.07
C GLU A 66 3.31 15.50 -4.69
N PHE A 67 3.86 16.09 -3.63
CA PHE A 67 3.55 15.70 -2.25
C PHE A 67 2.06 15.90 -1.91
N SER A 68 1.50 17.06 -2.26
CA SER A 68 0.08 17.36 -2.08
C SER A 68 -0.82 16.37 -2.84
N SER A 69 -0.42 16.01 -4.06
CA SER A 69 -1.12 15.03 -4.89
C SER A 69 -1.13 13.62 -4.26
N LEU A 70 -0.02 13.16 -3.67
CA LEU A 70 0.07 11.89 -2.95
C LEU A 70 -0.85 11.86 -1.73
N LEU A 71 -0.87 12.93 -0.93
CA LEU A 71 -1.75 13.02 0.23
C LEU A 71 -3.23 12.90 -0.16
N ARG A 72 -3.63 13.56 -1.25
CA ARG A 72 -5.01 13.52 -1.75
C ARG A 72 -5.46 12.11 -2.15
N ASN A 73 -4.57 11.35 -2.74
CA ASN A 73 -4.87 9.98 -3.20
C ASN A 73 -5.11 9.00 -2.04
N ASN A 74 -4.48 9.25 -0.88
CA ASN A 74 -4.59 8.38 0.29
C ASN A 74 -5.91 8.53 1.08
N ILE A 75 -6.69 9.59 0.83
CA ILE A 75 -7.88 9.91 1.63
C ILE A 75 -9.19 9.41 0.97
N SER A 76 -9.16 8.88 -0.25
CA SER A 76 -10.37 8.37 -0.88
C SER A 76 -10.80 7.02 -0.29
N ASP A 77 -12.10 6.88 0.02
CA ASP A 77 -12.71 5.66 0.57
C ASP A 77 -12.90 4.52 -0.46
N GLU A 78 -12.41 4.70 -1.68
CA GLU A 78 -12.51 3.71 -2.74
C GLU A 78 -11.67 2.47 -2.42
N ARG A 79 -12.27 1.29 -2.55
CA ARG A 79 -11.59 -0.01 -2.33
C ARG A 79 -10.81 -0.47 -3.55
N GLU A 80 -11.18 0.01 -4.74
CA GLU A 80 -10.59 -0.34 -6.03
C GLU A 80 -9.98 0.89 -6.67
N THR A 81 -9.00 0.66 -7.53
CA THR A 81 -8.38 1.70 -8.35
C THR A 81 -7.96 1.11 -9.69
N LEU A 82 -7.60 1.96 -10.63
CA LEU A 82 -7.02 1.52 -11.90
C LEU A 82 -5.52 1.27 -11.74
N LEU A 83 -5.00 0.27 -12.42
CA LEU A 83 -3.58 -0.07 -12.36
C LEU A 83 -2.68 1.13 -12.73
N LYS A 84 -3.10 1.96 -13.69
CA LYS A 84 -2.38 3.20 -14.03
C LYS A 84 -2.31 4.19 -12.86
N GLN A 85 -3.34 4.26 -12.01
CA GLN A 85 -3.37 5.18 -10.87
C GLN A 85 -2.42 4.73 -9.76
N GLU A 86 -2.34 3.42 -9.49
CA GLU A 86 -1.35 2.85 -8.57
C GLU A 86 0.08 3.10 -9.05
N LEU A 87 0.35 2.92 -10.36
CA LEU A 87 1.66 3.21 -10.94
C LEU A 87 1.99 4.69 -10.91
N GLU A 88 1.02 5.56 -11.14
CA GLU A 88 1.22 7.01 -11.05
C GLU A 88 1.56 7.43 -9.61
N PHE A 89 0.88 6.87 -8.62
CA PHE A 89 1.25 7.03 -7.22
C PHE A 89 2.70 6.60 -6.97
N CYS A 90 3.07 5.40 -7.43
CA CYS A 90 4.44 4.89 -7.29
C CYS A 90 5.48 5.81 -7.95
N ARG A 91 5.17 6.40 -9.11
CA ARG A 91 6.05 7.38 -9.80
C ARG A 91 6.28 8.61 -8.95
N LYS A 92 5.21 9.23 -8.47
CA LYS A 92 5.26 10.44 -7.64
C LYS A 92 6.02 10.20 -6.34
N TYR A 93 5.73 9.08 -5.67
CA TYR A 93 6.43 8.69 -4.44
C TYR A 93 7.94 8.48 -4.69
N SER A 94 8.28 7.75 -5.75
CA SER A 94 9.68 7.51 -6.12
C SER A 94 10.40 8.79 -6.50
N TYR A 95 9.73 9.72 -7.19
CA TYR A 95 10.28 11.04 -7.51
C TYR A 95 10.64 11.84 -6.23
N LEU A 96 9.74 11.88 -5.26
CA LEU A 96 10.02 12.58 -3.99
C LEU A 96 11.17 11.93 -3.22
N CYS A 97 11.25 10.59 -3.23
CA CYS A 97 12.38 9.88 -2.62
C CYS A 97 13.71 10.17 -3.36
N MET A 98 13.68 10.26 -4.70
CA MET A 98 14.85 10.59 -5.51
C MET A 98 15.33 12.03 -5.26
N VAL A 99 14.43 12.99 -5.10
CA VAL A 99 14.78 14.37 -4.74
C VAL A 99 15.51 14.43 -3.41
N ARG A 100 15.07 13.61 -2.44
CA ARG A 100 15.73 13.51 -1.13
C ARG A 100 17.12 12.89 -1.21
N TYR A 101 17.36 11.98 -2.18
CA TYR A 101 18.62 11.25 -2.35
C TYR A 101 19.10 11.34 -3.81
N PRO A 102 19.51 12.53 -4.26
CA PRO A 102 19.85 12.74 -5.67
C PRO A 102 21.04 11.88 -6.10
N LYS A 103 20.97 11.35 -7.32
CA LYS A 103 22.01 10.51 -7.96
C LYS A 103 22.23 9.12 -7.35
N SER A 104 21.44 8.71 -6.37
CA SER A 104 21.61 7.42 -5.69
C SER A 104 20.52 6.41 -6.02
N ILE A 105 19.43 6.84 -6.65
CA ILE A 105 18.25 6.03 -6.89
C ILE A 105 17.72 6.28 -8.29
N ALA A 106 17.44 5.19 -9.01
CA ALA A 106 16.70 5.21 -10.27
C ALA A 106 15.40 4.38 -10.13
N TYR A 107 14.37 4.75 -10.87
CA TYR A 107 13.14 3.97 -10.94
C TYR A 107 12.62 3.90 -12.39
N GLY A 108 11.96 2.79 -12.72
CA GLY A 108 11.38 2.61 -14.04
C GLY A 108 10.07 1.82 -13.95
N PHE A 109 8.97 2.43 -14.40
CA PHE A 109 7.66 1.79 -14.36
C PHE A 109 7.07 1.72 -15.77
N LYS A 110 6.72 0.52 -16.18
CA LYS A 110 6.15 0.24 -17.50
C LYS A 110 4.89 -0.59 -17.37
N ILE A 111 3.88 -0.22 -18.12
CA ILE A 111 2.62 -0.93 -18.21
C ILE A 111 2.25 -1.10 -19.69
N ASP A 112 1.73 -2.26 -20.04
CA ASP A 112 1.12 -2.47 -21.34
C ASP A 112 -0.14 -1.60 -21.45
N PRO A 113 -0.34 -0.84 -22.54
CA PRO A 113 -1.46 0.11 -22.67
C PRO A 113 -2.84 -0.51 -22.43
N GLU A 114 -3.02 -1.79 -22.78
CA GLU A 114 -4.26 -2.52 -22.55
C GLU A 114 -4.58 -2.74 -21.08
N LEU A 115 -3.57 -2.67 -20.20
CA LEU A 115 -3.70 -2.90 -18.75
C LEU A 115 -3.97 -1.62 -17.95
N GLU A 116 -3.84 -0.46 -18.55
CA GLU A 116 -4.00 0.82 -17.84
C GLU A 116 -5.30 0.93 -17.05
N ASN A 117 -6.39 0.42 -17.63
CA ASN A 117 -7.73 0.50 -17.06
C ASN A 117 -8.15 -0.78 -16.31
N VAL A 118 -7.23 -1.70 -16.04
CA VAL A 118 -7.51 -2.87 -15.21
C VAL A 118 -7.75 -2.41 -13.77
N LYS A 119 -8.83 -2.88 -13.18
CA LYS A 119 -9.17 -2.62 -11.78
C LYS A 119 -8.42 -3.58 -10.87
N ILE A 120 -7.81 -3.02 -9.85
CA ILE A 120 -7.10 -3.76 -8.79
C ILE A 120 -7.48 -3.17 -7.43
N PRO A 121 -7.28 -3.93 -6.34
CA PRO A 121 -7.43 -3.37 -5.00
C PRO A 121 -6.50 -2.19 -4.81
N LYS A 122 -6.99 -1.13 -4.18
CA LYS A 122 -6.18 0.04 -3.81
C LYS A 122 -5.05 -0.35 -2.84
N PHE A 123 -3.93 0.35 -2.89
CA PHE A 123 -2.73 0.06 -2.10
C PHE A 123 -2.10 -1.32 -2.39
N THR A 124 -2.07 -1.71 -3.65
CA THR A 124 -1.42 -2.94 -4.12
C THR A 124 0.07 -2.75 -4.34
N LEU A 125 0.46 -1.75 -5.13
CA LEU A 125 1.86 -1.49 -5.49
C LEU A 125 2.54 -0.53 -4.51
N GLN A 126 1.79 0.41 -3.97
CA GLN A 126 2.30 1.42 -3.04
C GLN A 126 3.11 0.80 -1.88
N PRO A 127 2.61 -0.19 -1.10
CA PRO A 127 3.36 -0.74 0.02
C PRO A 127 4.66 -1.43 -0.38
N LEU A 128 4.74 -1.97 -1.59
CA LEU A 128 5.94 -2.61 -2.11
C LEU A 128 7.03 -1.58 -2.41
N VAL A 129 6.64 -0.46 -3.04
CA VAL A 129 7.55 0.66 -3.32
C VAL A 129 8.00 1.34 -2.04
N GLU A 130 7.07 1.61 -1.11
CA GLU A 130 7.40 2.18 0.20
C GLU A 130 8.38 1.29 0.98
N ASN A 131 8.18 -0.02 0.96
CA ASN A 131 9.06 -0.99 1.61
C ASN A 131 10.48 -0.96 1.03
N TYR A 132 10.61 -0.85 -0.29
CA TYR A 132 11.90 -0.69 -0.93
C TYR A 132 12.63 0.58 -0.47
N PHE A 133 11.97 1.74 -0.50
CA PHE A 133 12.58 3.01 -0.08
C PHE A 133 12.89 3.05 1.42
N ALA A 134 12.08 2.41 2.25
CA ALA A 134 12.29 2.39 3.70
C ALA A 134 13.40 1.40 4.13
N HIS A 135 13.53 0.27 3.45
CA HIS A 135 14.34 -0.86 3.92
C HIS A 135 15.30 -1.44 2.88
N GLY A 136 14.98 -1.33 1.59
CA GLY A 136 15.76 -1.92 0.49
C GLY A 136 16.95 -1.07 0.08
N VAL A 137 16.80 0.25 0.06
CA VAL A 137 17.84 1.17 -0.41
C VAL A 137 19.12 1.06 0.42
N ASP A 138 20.25 0.84 -0.25
CA ASP A 138 21.57 0.97 0.37
C ASP A 138 22.16 2.35 0.08
N HIS A 139 22.15 3.23 1.06
CA HIS A 139 22.67 4.60 0.93
C HIS A 139 24.18 4.70 0.67
N ARG A 140 24.91 3.58 0.74
CA ARG A 140 26.33 3.51 0.37
C ARG A 140 26.54 3.26 -1.11
N ARG A 141 25.49 2.90 -1.83
CA ARG A 141 25.49 2.65 -3.27
C ARG A 141 24.88 3.82 -4.03
N THR A 142 25.29 3.98 -5.28
CA THR A 142 24.77 5.01 -6.19
C THR A 142 23.95 4.41 -7.34
N ASP A 143 23.77 3.09 -7.36
CA ASP A 143 23.09 2.33 -8.41
C ASP A 143 21.82 1.64 -7.89
N ASN A 144 21.18 2.19 -6.85
CA ASN A 144 19.91 1.67 -6.35
C ASN A 144 18.82 1.83 -7.42
N VAL A 145 18.09 0.74 -7.70
CA VAL A 145 17.04 0.70 -8.73
C VAL A 145 15.83 -0.05 -8.23
N ILE A 146 14.65 0.48 -8.55
CA ILE A 146 13.38 -0.25 -8.47
C ILE A 146 12.67 -0.18 -9.81
N SER A 147 12.12 -1.28 -10.26
CA SER A 147 11.30 -1.33 -11.48
C SER A 147 9.99 -2.07 -11.25
N ILE A 148 8.94 -1.58 -11.91
CA ILE A 148 7.64 -2.25 -11.97
C ILE A 148 7.29 -2.44 -13.44
N LYS A 149 6.94 -3.68 -13.80
CA LYS A 149 6.40 -4.01 -15.11
C LYS A 149 5.05 -4.69 -14.94
N ALA A 150 4.06 -4.24 -15.70
CA ALA A 150 2.78 -4.92 -15.82
C ALA A 150 2.62 -5.35 -17.29
N ILE A 151 2.52 -6.64 -17.52
CA ILE A 151 2.44 -7.26 -18.83
C ILE A 151 1.23 -8.19 -18.91
N LYS A 152 0.61 -8.22 -20.07
CA LYS A 152 -0.47 -9.14 -20.37
C LYS A 152 0.13 -10.48 -20.82
N GLN A 153 -0.27 -11.54 -20.14
CA GLN A 153 0.05 -12.91 -20.50
C GLN A 153 -1.22 -13.64 -20.94
N ASP A 154 -1.07 -14.83 -21.51
CA ASP A 154 -2.19 -15.66 -21.93
C ASP A 154 -3.06 -16.06 -20.72
N GLY A 155 -4.17 -15.35 -20.54
CA GLY A 155 -5.17 -15.62 -19.49
C GLY A 155 -4.96 -14.92 -18.14
N PHE A 156 -3.86 -14.16 -17.94
CA PHE A 156 -3.61 -13.42 -16.71
C PHE A 156 -2.81 -12.13 -16.92
N VAL A 157 -2.75 -11.30 -15.91
CA VAL A 157 -1.90 -10.11 -15.84
C VAL A 157 -0.75 -10.39 -14.89
N GLU A 158 0.47 -10.26 -15.37
CA GLU A 158 1.67 -10.38 -14.57
C GLU A 158 2.15 -8.99 -14.14
N ILE A 159 2.33 -8.79 -12.84
CA ILE A 159 2.92 -7.58 -12.27
C ILE A 159 4.22 -7.96 -11.60
N LEU A 160 5.33 -7.50 -12.15
CA LEU A 160 6.67 -7.79 -11.68
C LEU A 160 7.25 -6.55 -11.00
N VAL A 161 7.59 -6.67 -9.72
CA VAL A 161 8.30 -5.64 -8.93
C VAL A 161 9.69 -6.15 -8.64
N VAL A 162 10.70 -5.46 -9.13
CA VAL A 162 12.11 -5.86 -9.01
C VAL A 162 12.92 -4.70 -8.47
N ASP A 163 13.71 -4.98 -7.46
CA ASP A 163 14.71 -4.05 -6.91
C ASP A 163 16.08 -4.71 -6.77
N ASN A 164 17.12 -3.90 -6.66
CA ASN A 164 18.47 -4.33 -6.37
C ASN A 164 18.91 -3.93 -4.96
N GLY A 165 17.96 -3.88 -4.02
CA GLY A 165 18.17 -3.46 -2.64
C GLY A 165 19.05 -4.42 -1.85
N ARG A 166 18.99 -4.30 -0.52
CA ARG A 166 19.80 -5.11 0.42
C ARG A 166 19.41 -6.59 0.47
N GLY A 167 18.29 -6.94 -0.17
CA GLY A 167 17.72 -8.28 -0.11
C GLY A 167 17.20 -8.66 1.29
N MET A 168 16.95 -9.95 1.45
CA MET A 168 16.45 -10.53 2.70
C MET A 168 17.28 -11.74 3.11
N SER A 169 17.39 -11.97 4.42
CA SER A 169 18.00 -13.23 4.90
C SER A 169 17.13 -14.42 4.49
N ALA A 170 17.78 -15.58 4.33
CA ALA A 170 17.09 -16.83 3.98
C ALA A 170 15.96 -17.17 4.98
N GLU A 171 16.17 -16.91 6.27
CA GLU A 171 15.19 -17.11 7.33
C GLU A 171 13.96 -16.18 7.13
N LYS A 172 14.20 -14.88 6.86
CA LYS A 172 13.12 -13.91 6.61
C LYS A 172 12.34 -14.27 5.36
N LEU A 173 13.03 -14.66 4.29
CA LEU A 173 12.40 -15.08 3.04
C LEU A 173 11.54 -16.32 3.25
N ALA A 174 12.03 -17.33 3.98
CA ALA A 174 11.26 -18.54 4.30
C ALA A 174 9.99 -18.22 5.10
N ASN A 175 10.09 -17.36 6.12
CA ASN A 175 8.95 -16.93 6.93
C ASN A 175 7.89 -16.18 6.08
N ILE A 176 8.31 -15.31 5.16
CA ILE A 176 7.39 -14.63 4.27
C ILE A 176 6.72 -15.63 3.32
N ARG A 177 7.47 -16.55 2.71
CA ARG A 177 6.92 -17.59 1.83
C ARG A 177 5.90 -18.47 2.55
N GLU A 178 6.16 -18.83 3.80
CA GLU A 178 5.21 -19.57 4.63
C GLU A 178 3.91 -18.78 4.82
N LYS A 179 3.99 -17.50 5.17
CA LYS A 179 2.82 -16.62 5.31
C LYS A 179 2.04 -16.48 3.99
N LEU A 180 2.73 -16.35 2.87
CA LEU A 180 2.11 -16.25 1.55
C LEU A 180 1.46 -17.57 1.08
N SER A 181 1.82 -18.72 1.66
CA SER A 181 1.17 -20.00 1.39
C SER A 181 -0.16 -20.19 2.13
N GLN A 182 -0.39 -19.40 3.18
CA GLN A 182 -1.62 -19.46 3.98
C GLN A 182 -2.73 -18.66 3.27
N ARG A 183 -3.86 -19.33 3.00
CA ARG A 183 -5.05 -18.68 2.39
C ARG A 183 -6.14 -18.34 3.41
N HIS A 184 -6.04 -18.87 4.62
CA HIS A 184 -6.93 -18.54 5.72
C HIS A 184 -6.14 -17.75 6.77
N PHE A 185 -6.49 -16.49 6.92
CA PHE A 185 -5.92 -15.62 7.94
C PHE A 185 -6.79 -15.72 9.20
N GLU A 186 -6.34 -16.52 10.18
CA GLU A 186 -6.85 -16.35 11.53
C GLU A 186 -6.35 -14.99 12.05
N HIS A 187 -7.27 -14.13 12.46
CA HIS A 187 -6.96 -12.85 13.06
C HIS A 187 -6.24 -13.02 14.42
N GLN A 188 -5.03 -13.54 14.40
CA GLN A 188 -4.16 -13.52 15.57
C GLN A 188 -3.29 -12.26 15.53
N ALA A 189 -3.81 -11.22 16.18
CA ALA A 189 -3.08 -10.00 16.45
C ALA A 189 -1.95 -10.27 17.46
N SER A 190 -0.76 -10.60 16.95
CA SER A 190 0.49 -10.50 17.73
C SER A 190 1.23 -9.24 17.30
N TYR A 191 1.05 -8.17 18.06
CA TYR A 191 1.44 -6.79 17.73
C TYR A 191 2.93 -6.45 17.89
N SER A 192 3.83 -7.39 18.27
CA SER A 192 5.15 -6.98 18.77
C SER A 192 6.38 -7.18 17.87
N ASP A 193 6.37 -8.08 16.84
CA ASP A 193 7.61 -8.36 16.09
C ASP A 193 7.54 -8.18 14.55
N GLN A 194 6.51 -7.54 14.01
CA GLN A 194 6.18 -7.66 12.57
C GLN A 194 6.41 -6.42 11.70
N LYS A 195 7.07 -5.37 12.18
CA LYS A 195 7.16 -4.10 11.41
C LYS A 195 7.80 -4.18 10.01
N GLN A 196 8.55 -5.23 9.68
CA GLN A 196 9.29 -5.30 8.42
C GLN A 196 8.68 -6.18 7.32
N SER A 197 7.70 -7.06 7.63
CA SER A 197 7.05 -7.92 6.63
C SER A 197 5.59 -7.54 6.33
N ILE A 198 5.09 -6.47 6.95
CA ILE A 198 3.69 -6.07 6.91
C ILE A 198 3.23 -5.73 5.48
N GLY A 199 4.06 -5.09 4.68
CA GLY A 199 3.66 -4.60 3.35
C GLY A 199 3.23 -5.71 2.38
N ILE A 200 4.09 -6.73 2.17
CA ILE A 200 3.80 -7.79 1.18
C ILE A 200 2.71 -8.76 1.66
N VAL A 201 2.67 -9.05 2.95
CA VAL A 201 1.62 -9.90 3.54
C VAL A 201 0.26 -9.19 3.43
N ASN A 202 0.18 -7.89 3.72
CA ASN A 202 -1.06 -7.13 3.56
C ASN A 202 -1.53 -7.05 2.10
N VAL A 203 -0.60 -6.98 1.13
CA VAL A 203 -0.94 -7.07 -0.29
C VAL A 203 -1.51 -8.44 -0.62
N HIS A 204 -0.87 -9.51 -0.11
CA HIS A 204 -1.36 -10.88 -0.28
C HIS A 204 -2.77 -11.06 0.31
N GLU A 205 -3.01 -10.68 1.56
CA GLU A 205 -4.33 -10.76 2.20
C GLU A 205 -5.40 -10.04 1.38
N ARG A 206 -5.09 -8.85 0.89
CA ARG A 206 -5.99 -8.06 0.06
C ARG A 206 -6.30 -8.74 -1.27
N PHE A 207 -5.31 -9.39 -1.87
CA PHE A 207 -5.50 -10.15 -3.11
C PHE A 207 -6.31 -11.43 -2.90
N VAL A 208 -6.11 -12.15 -1.78
CA VAL A 208 -6.97 -13.28 -1.41
C VAL A 208 -8.42 -12.84 -1.30
N LEU A 209 -8.67 -11.73 -0.60
CA LEU A 209 -10.03 -11.21 -0.41
C LEU A 209 -10.69 -10.74 -1.72
N TYR A 210 -9.90 -10.19 -2.66
CA TYR A 210 -10.43 -9.62 -3.89
C TYR A 210 -10.54 -10.63 -5.03
N PHE A 211 -9.52 -11.44 -5.24
CA PHE A 211 -9.40 -12.36 -6.37
C PHE A 211 -9.70 -13.82 -6.01
N GLY A 212 -9.68 -14.18 -4.72
CA GLY A 212 -9.80 -15.57 -4.26
C GLY A 212 -8.69 -16.44 -4.83
N ASP A 213 -9.06 -17.54 -5.48
CA ASP A 213 -8.12 -18.49 -6.09
C ASP A 213 -7.56 -18.05 -7.46
N ARG A 214 -7.99 -16.90 -7.98
CA ARG A 214 -7.62 -16.42 -9.33
C ARG A 214 -6.30 -15.63 -9.34
N TYR A 215 -5.51 -15.69 -8.28
CA TYR A 215 -4.21 -15.03 -8.26
C TYR A 215 -3.13 -15.92 -7.66
N ALA A 216 -1.89 -15.63 -8.01
CA ALA A 216 -0.71 -16.20 -7.41
C ALA A 216 0.30 -15.10 -7.10
N ILE A 217 1.11 -15.30 -6.05
CA ILE A 217 2.21 -14.40 -5.68
C ILE A 217 3.46 -15.24 -5.45
N THR A 218 4.58 -14.77 -5.96
CA THR A 218 5.89 -15.36 -5.72
C THR A 218 6.85 -14.28 -5.21
N ILE A 219 7.82 -14.67 -4.39
CA ILE A 219 8.85 -13.79 -3.88
C ILE A 219 10.20 -14.46 -3.95
N GLU A 220 11.20 -13.72 -4.42
CA GLU A 220 12.59 -14.12 -4.51
C GLU A 220 13.47 -13.04 -3.89
N SER A 221 14.60 -13.43 -3.37
CA SER A 221 15.64 -12.52 -2.89
C SER A 221 17.01 -13.14 -3.15
N ALA A 222 17.91 -12.38 -3.71
CA ALA A 222 19.30 -12.74 -3.93
C ALA A 222 20.15 -12.38 -2.71
#